data_d754790fc05ec143c4d76b8f149b8329
#
_entry.id   d754790fc05ec143c4d76b8f149b8329
#
_cell.length_a   1.000
_cell.length_b   1.000
_cell.length_c   1.000
_cell.angle_alpha   90.00
_cell.angle_beta   90.00
_cell.angle_gamma   90.00
#
_symmetry.space_group_name_H-M   'P 1'
#
loop_
_entity.id
_entity.type
_entity.pdbx_description
1 polymer ?
#
loop_
_entity_poly.entity_id
_entity_poly.type
_entity_poly.pdbx_seq_one_letter_code
_entity_poly.pdbx_strand_id
1 'polypeptide(L)'
;MRMKAQRGVPLNGRWHVILLLCILLVSSCREVTSESQPLRLRLATTTSTENTGLLYEILPPFERMFNVKVDVIAVGTGKALKLAENGDVDAVLVHAREAEDAFVASGFGVNRRDLMYNDFIIAGPEEDPANVRGLKDAARAFVMIAKNRASFVSRGDDSGTHKKELAIWRESGLTPSRAWYIESGQGMGPTLQIADEKRAYCLTDRGTYLAFKEKLDLAIVCQGDRRLFNPYGIIAVSPALHPDARYVHAMALIGWLTSPRCQRMIGEFKRSGQPLFHPGAWQTGGS
;
A
#
# COMPACT_ATOMS: atom_id res chain seq x y z
N MET A 1 59.26 83.29 -13.05
CA MET A 1 59.18 81.84 -12.80
C MET A 1 57.74 81.40 -13.11
N ARG A 2 57.52 80.79 -14.29
CA ARG A 2 56.16 80.51 -14.80
C ARG A 2 55.88 79.03 -14.54
N MET A 3 54.84 78.71 -13.70
CA MET A 3 54.36 77.40 -13.51
C MET A 3 53.42 76.98 -14.67
N LYS A 4 53.73 75.86 -15.33
CA LYS A 4 52.94 75.28 -16.39
C LYS A 4 51.81 74.47 -15.75
N ALA A 5 50.56 74.78 -16.12
CA ALA A 5 49.39 73.98 -15.78
C ALA A 5 49.39 72.73 -16.64
N GLN A 6 49.23 71.55 -16.01
CA GLN A 6 48.97 70.27 -16.70
C GLN A 6 47.51 70.20 -17.08
N ARG A 7 47.24 69.96 -18.35
CA ARG A 7 45.89 69.70 -18.91
C ARG A 7 45.51 68.25 -18.62
N GLY A 8 44.38 68.03 -17.93
CA GLY A 8 43.75 66.75 -17.75
C GLY A 8 43.23 66.16 -19.08
N VAL A 9 43.47 64.90 -19.32
CA VAL A 9 42.97 64.12 -20.48
C VAL A 9 41.49 63.85 -20.30
N PRO A 10 40.58 64.16 -21.24
CA PRO A 10 39.17 63.80 -21.13
C PRO A 10 38.98 62.29 -21.30
N LEU A 11 38.42 61.63 -20.31
CA LEU A 11 37.97 60.23 -20.39
C LEU A 11 36.85 60.14 -21.41
N ASN A 12 37.14 59.51 -22.54
CA ASN A 12 36.18 59.25 -23.63
C ASN A 12 35.00 58.43 -23.14
N GLY A 13 33.77 58.94 -23.33
CA GLY A 13 32.51 58.30 -22.92
C GLY A 13 32.24 56.88 -23.43
N ARG A 14 33.15 56.36 -24.31
CA ARG A 14 33.06 54.97 -24.85
C ARG A 14 33.28 53.89 -23.78
N TRP A 15 34.05 54.17 -22.73
CA TRP A 15 34.31 53.23 -21.64
C TRP A 15 33.14 53.04 -20.71
N HIS A 16 32.33 54.08 -20.50
CA HIS A 16 31.11 54.00 -19.68
C HIS A 16 30.01 53.16 -20.35
N VAL A 17 29.88 53.20 -21.69
CA VAL A 17 28.95 52.42 -22.44
C VAL A 17 29.31 50.93 -22.41
N ILE A 18 30.62 50.61 -22.52
CA ILE A 18 31.10 49.21 -22.45
C ILE A 18 30.89 48.63 -21.04
N LEU A 19 31.12 49.39 -19.98
CA LEU A 19 30.92 48.96 -18.61
C LEU A 19 29.42 48.74 -18.28
N LEU A 20 28.52 49.59 -18.80
CA LEU A 20 27.07 49.39 -18.70
C LEU A 20 26.54 48.17 -19.46
N LEU A 21 27.10 47.90 -20.67
CA LEU A 21 26.73 46.70 -21.45
C LEU A 21 27.19 45.41 -20.75
N CYS A 22 28.36 45.40 -20.10
CA CYS A 22 28.84 44.25 -19.33
C CYS A 22 27.99 43.98 -18.10
N ILE A 23 27.50 45.00 -17.41
CA ILE A 23 26.63 44.87 -16.25
C ILE A 23 25.24 44.33 -16.66
N LEU A 24 24.71 44.73 -17.82
CA LEU A 24 23.44 44.21 -18.37
C LEU A 24 23.55 42.75 -18.81
N LEU A 25 24.70 42.28 -19.29
CA LEU A 25 24.93 40.90 -19.69
C LEU A 25 25.08 39.94 -18.48
N VAL A 26 25.59 40.40 -17.35
CA VAL A 26 25.73 39.59 -16.13
C VAL A 26 24.36 39.43 -15.41
N SER A 27 23.44 40.39 -15.57
CA SER A 27 22.10 40.30 -14.98
C SER A 27 21.15 39.35 -15.70
N SER A 28 21.51 38.81 -16.88
CA SER A 28 20.66 37.91 -17.67
C SER A 28 20.87 36.42 -17.38
N CYS A 29 21.85 36.04 -16.58
CA CYS A 29 21.97 34.67 -16.04
C CYS A 29 21.12 34.54 -14.74
N ARG A 30 19.85 34.88 -14.79
CA ARG A 30 18.87 34.22 -13.94
C ARG A 30 18.77 32.79 -14.46
N GLU A 31 19.41 31.87 -13.77
CA GLU A 31 19.03 30.48 -13.87
C GLU A 31 17.54 30.41 -13.61
N VAL A 32 16.75 30.29 -14.67
CA VAL A 32 15.39 29.80 -14.58
C VAL A 32 15.57 28.34 -14.18
N THR A 33 15.71 28.11 -12.88
CA THR A 33 15.42 26.80 -12.32
C THR A 33 13.95 26.55 -12.62
N SER A 34 13.68 26.03 -13.80
CA SER A 34 12.42 25.39 -14.09
C SER A 34 12.33 24.26 -13.07
N GLU A 35 11.60 24.48 -11.98
CA GLU A 35 11.15 23.36 -11.13
C GLU A 35 10.37 22.45 -12.06
N SER A 36 11.06 21.45 -12.60
CA SER A 36 10.40 20.42 -13.38
C SER A 36 9.38 19.78 -12.47
N GLN A 37 8.12 19.81 -12.88
CA GLN A 37 7.06 19.15 -12.12
C GLN A 37 7.48 17.71 -11.82
N PRO A 38 7.27 17.22 -10.60
CA PRO A 38 7.66 15.87 -10.24
C PRO A 38 6.97 14.86 -11.16
N LEU A 39 7.72 13.88 -11.60
CA LEU A 39 7.17 12.77 -12.38
C LEU A 39 6.09 12.06 -11.55
N ARG A 40 4.98 11.72 -12.16
CA ARG A 40 3.88 11.00 -11.47
C ARG A 40 4.02 9.50 -11.71
N LEU A 41 4.15 8.73 -10.64
CA LEU A 41 4.21 7.26 -10.65
C LEU A 41 2.87 6.70 -10.15
N ARG A 42 2.21 5.88 -10.95
CA ARG A 42 0.89 5.32 -10.61
C ARG A 42 1.06 3.98 -9.90
N LEU A 43 0.54 3.89 -8.67
CA LEU A 43 0.58 2.69 -7.84
C LEU A 43 -0.85 2.22 -7.58
N ALA A 44 -1.25 1.06 -8.12
CA ALA A 44 -2.49 0.42 -7.71
C ALA A 44 -2.28 -0.39 -6.41
N THR A 45 -3.24 -0.30 -5.51
CA THR A 45 -3.24 -1.06 -4.25
C THR A 45 -4.66 -1.39 -3.82
N THR A 46 -4.81 -2.05 -2.65
CA THR A 46 -6.14 -2.35 -2.12
C THR A 46 -6.66 -1.23 -1.22
N THR A 47 -7.99 -1.07 -1.18
CA THR A 47 -8.63 -0.12 -0.27
C THR A 47 -8.32 -0.42 1.20
N SER A 48 -8.17 -1.70 1.55
CA SER A 48 -7.76 -2.09 2.90
C SER A 48 -6.33 -1.63 3.22
N THR A 49 -5.39 -1.72 2.26
CA THR A 49 -4.01 -1.24 2.44
C THR A 49 -3.99 0.27 2.64
N GLU A 50 -4.68 1.03 1.79
CA GLU A 50 -4.74 2.48 1.89
C GLU A 50 -5.34 2.94 3.22
N ASN A 51 -6.46 2.33 3.64
CA ASN A 51 -7.16 2.66 4.89
C ASN A 51 -6.31 2.46 6.14
N THR A 52 -5.23 1.67 6.08
CA THR A 52 -4.29 1.56 7.21
C THR A 52 -3.55 2.86 7.48
N GLY A 53 -3.35 3.69 6.47
CA GLY A 53 -2.56 4.91 6.54
C GLY A 53 -1.05 4.71 6.39
N LEU A 54 -0.55 3.47 6.24
CA LEU A 54 0.88 3.18 6.11
C LEU A 54 1.52 3.93 4.93
N LEU A 55 0.84 3.99 3.78
CA LEU A 55 1.37 4.63 2.58
C LEU A 55 1.65 6.13 2.78
N TYR A 56 0.86 6.81 3.61
CA TYR A 56 1.10 8.24 3.96
C TYR A 56 2.39 8.45 4.75
N GLU A 57 2.92 7.41 5.40
CA GLU A 57 4.18 7.48 6.14
C GLU A 57 5.38 7.10 5.25
N ILE A 58 5.25 6.04 4.46
CA ILE A 58 6.40 5.44 3.74
C ILE A 58 6.64 6.02 2.34
N LEU A 59 5.65 6.64 1.68
CA LEU A 59 5.83 7.22 0.34
C LEU A 59 6.51 8.60 0.34
N PRO A 60 6.22 9.55 1.26
CA PRO A 60 6.81 10.89 1.19
C PRO A 60 8.34 10.94 1.21
N PRO A 61 9.07 10.09 1.95
CA PRO A 61 10.53 10.06 1.84
C PRO A 61 11.04 9.64 0.46
N PHE A 62 10.37 8.67 -0.18
CA PHE A 62 10.65 8.26 -1.55
C PHE A 62 10.40 9.40 -2.54
N GLU A 63 9.24 10.04 -2.45
CA GLU A 63 8.84 11.14 -3.33
C GLU A 63 9.88 12.27 -3.32
N ARG A 64 10.35 12.65 -2.13
CA ARG A 64 11.40 13.67 -1.98
C ARG A 64 12.76 13.21 -2.54
N MET A 65 13.13 11.94 -2.34
CA MET A 65 14.43 11.41 -2.74
C MET A 65 14.58 11.33 -4.27
N PHE A 66 13.49 10.99 -4.96
CA PHE A 66 13.50 10.72 -6.41
C PHE A 66 12.82 11.81 -7.24
N ASN A 67 12.34 12.90 -6.61
CA ASN A 67 11.53 13.94 -7.25
C ASN A 67 10.36 13.34 -8.05
N VAL A 68 9.65 12.42 -7.43
CA VAL A 68 8.50 11.68 -8.00
C VAL A 68 7.30 11.88 -7.10
N LYS A 69 6.10 12.02 -7.68
CA LYS A 69 4.84 11.95 -6.95
C LYS A 69 4.18 10.60 -7.18
N VAL A 70 3.81 9.88 -6.13
CA VAL A 70 3.12 8.59 -6.23
C VAL A 70 1.61 8.80 -6.17
N ASP A 71 0.94 8.46 -7.27
CA ASP A 71 -0.52 8.48 -7.36
C ASP A 71 -1.04 7.11 -6.93
N VAL A 72 -1.60 7.05 -5.73
CA VAL A 72 -2.18 5.82 -5.17
C VAL A 72 -3.60 5.63 -5.69
N ILE A 73 -3.87 4.48 -6.31
CA ILE A 73 -5.17 4.07 -6.83
C ILE A 73 -5.66 2.88 -6.00
N ALA A 74 -6.50 3.15 -5.00
CA ALA A 74 -6.99 2.15 -4.07
C ALA A 74 -8.30 1.53 -4.57
N VAL A 75 -8.25 0.23 -4.89
CA VAL A 75 -9.38 -0.55 -5.42
C VAL A 75 -9.34 -1.98 -4.86
N GLY A 76 -10.23 -2.88 -5.30
CA GLY A 76 -10.11 -4.31 -4.96
C GLY A 76 -8.92 -4.98 -5.69
N THR A 77 -8.36 -6.06 -5.12
CA THR A 77 -7.19 -6.77 -5.68
C THR A 77 -7.34 -7.10 -7.17
N GLY A 78 -8.47 -7.70 -7.57
CA GLY A 78 -8.70 -8.06 -8.98
C GLY A 78 -8.69 -6.84 -9.90
N LYS A 79 -9.29 -5.72 -9.47
CA LYS A 79 -9.27 -4.47 -10.23
C LYS A 79 -7.88 -3.84 -10.27
N ALA A 80 -7.10 -3.92 -9.18
CA ALA A 80 -5.72 -3.42 -9.16
C ALA A 80 -4.83 -4.16 -10.17
N LEU A 81 -4.92 -5.49 -10.20
CA LEU A 81 -4.21 -6.33 -11.18
C LEU A 81 -4.70 -6.05 -12.59
N LYS A 82 -6.02 -5.84 -12.80
CA LYS A 82 -6.55 -5.50 -14.12
C LYS A 82 -6.07 -4.15 -14.66
N LEU A 83 -5.96 -3.13 -13.81
CA LEU A 83 -5.34 -1.86 -14.18
C LEU A 83 -3.88 -2.05 -14.63
N ALA A 84 -3.15 -2.93 -13.95
CA ALA A 84 -1.77 -3.24 -14.33
C ALA A 84 -1.67 -4.07 -15.62
N GLU A 85 -2.57 -5.03 -15.84
CA GLU A 85 -2.68 -5.76 -17.11
C GLU A 85 -2.91 -4.83 -18.31
N ASN A 86 -3.69 -3.76 -18.10
CA ASN A 86 -3.97 -2.77 -19.13
C ASN A 86 -2.84 -1.72 -19.32
N GLY A 87 -1.85 -1.65 -18.42
CA GLY A 87 -0.83 -0.59 -18.41
C GLY A 87 -1.31 0.75 -17.83
N ASP A 88 -2.46 0.76 -17.17
CA ASP A 88 -3.03 1.96 -16.54
C ASP A 88 -2.26 2.41 -15.30
N VAL A 89 -1.41 1.55 -14.76
CA VAL A 89 -0.53 1.82 -13.60
C VAL A 89 0.89 1.34 -13.88
N ASP A 90 1.84 1.76 -13.04
CA ASP A 90 3.26 1.46 -13.21
C ASP A 90 3.73 0.34 -12.24
N ALA A 91 3.02 0.19 -11.13
CA ALA A 91 3.26 -0.86 -10.13
C ALA A 91 1.97 -1.25 -9.41
N VAL A 92 1.95 -2.45 -8.81
CA VAL A 92 0.86 -2.92 -7.94
C VAL A 92 1.42 -3.39 -6.61
N LEU A 93 0.72 -3.03 -5.52
CA LEU A 93 0.96 -3.48 -4.14
C LEU A 93 -0.30 -4.17 -3.63
N VAL A 94 -0.28 -5.49 -3.58
CA VAL A 94 -1.45 -6.31 -3.23
C VAL A 94 -1.06 -7.44 -2.28
N HIS A 95 -2.05 -8.23 -1.82
CA HIS A 95 -1.86 -9.29 -0.83
C HIS A 95 -2.71 -10.53 -1.17
N ALA A 96 -2.58 -11.01 -2.39
CA ALA A 96 -3.25 -12.23 -2.88
C ALA A 96 -2.25 -13.07 -3.69
N ARG A 97 -1.38 -13.80 -3.00
CA ARG A 97 -0.21 -14.47 -3.56
C ARG A 97 -0.51 -15.27 -4.82
N GLU A 98 -1.56 -16.07 -4.85
CA GLU A 98 -1.94 -16.87 -6.02
C GLU A 98 -2.24 -15.99 -7.25
N ALA A 99 -2.97 -14.87 -7.04
CA ALA A 99 -3.28 -13.94 -8.12
C ALA A 99 -2.04 -13.15 -8.58
N GLU A 100 -1.12 -12.82 -7.65
CA GLU A 100 0.17 -12.18 -7.96
C GLU A 100 1.04 -13.09 -8.80
N ASP A 101 1.14 -14.38 -8.42
CA ASP A 101 1.93 -15.37 -9.15
C ASP A 101 1.35 -15.63 -10.55
N ALA A 102 0.02 -15.69 -10.70
CA ALA A 102 -0.65 -15.79 -12.00
C ALA A 102 -0.38 -14.56 -12.88
N PHE A 103 -0.42 -13.35 -12.31
CA PHE A 103 -0.13 -12.10 -13.00
C PHE A 103 1.30 -12.05 -13.53
N VAL A 104 2.28 -12.52 -12.74
CA VAL A 104 3.68 -12.61 -13.14
C VAL A 104 3.88 -13.70 -14.20
N ALA A 105 3.29 -14.89 -13.99
CA ALA A 105 3.38 -16.01 -14.94
C ALA A 105 2.80 -15.68 -16.31
N SER A 106 1.77 -14.82 -16.36
CA SER A 106 1.18 -14.33 -17.61
C SER A 106 2.00 -13.21 -18.29
N GLY A 107 3.13 -12.80 -17.68
CA GLY A 107 4.05 -11.80 -18.26
C GLY A 107 3.63 -10.35 -18.06
N PHE A 108 2.49 -10.07 -17.42
CA PHE A 108 2.02 -8.69 -17.17
C PHE A 108 2.83 -7.98 -16.07
N GLY A 109 3.37 -8.74 -15.11
CA GLY A 109 4.18 -8.24 -14.01
C GLY A 109 5.59 -8.81 -13.99
N VAL A 110 6.54 -8.01 -13.51
CA VAL A 110 7.94 -8.42 -13.33
C VAL A 110 8.47 -7.98 -11.98
N ASN A 111 9.57 -8.63 -11.55
CA ASN A 111 10.29 -8.24 -10.33
C ASN A 111 9.43 -8.18 -9.06
N ARG A 112 8.51 -9.15 -8.91
CA ARG A 112 7.76 -9.30 -7.67
C ARG A 112 8.71 -9.43 -6.48
N ARG A 113 8.43 -8.67 -5.41
CA ARG A 113 9.14 -8.77 -4.12
C ARG A 113 8.13 -8.89 -2.99
N ASP A 114 8.43 -9.74 -2.01
CA ASP A 114 7.76 -9.69 -0.72
C ASP A 114 8.10 -8.37 -0.04
N LEU A 115 7.11 -7.72 0.55
CA LEU A 115 7.28 -6.41 1.17
C LEU A 115 7.11 -6.47 2.68
N MET A 116 5.98 -6.94 3.11
CA MET A 116 5.55 -6.98 4.50
C MET A 116 4.47 -8.04 4.68
N TYR A 117 4.09 -8.30 5.90
CA TYR A 117 2.93 -9.12 6.20
C TYR A 117 2.17 -8.58 7.39
N ASN A 118 0.88 -8.82 7.42
CA ASN A 118 0.06 -8.82 8.61
C ASN A 118 -0.68 -10.16 8.69
N ASP A 119 -1.66 -10.26 9.56
CA ASP A 119 -2.49 -11.44 9.63
C ASP A 119 -3.97 -11.09 9.47
N PHE A 120 -4.73 -12.09 9.05
CA PHE A 120 -6.16 -12.12 9.26
C PHE A 120 -6.44 -12.58 10.69
N ILE A 121 -7.59 -12.19 11.17
CA ILE A 121 -8.16 -12.63 12.45
C ILE A 121 -9.62 -13.00 12.26
N ILE A 122 -10.13 -13.84 13.12
CA ILE A 122 -11.59 -14.01 13.25
C ILE A 122 -12.04 -13.11 14.39
N ALA A 123 -12.85 -12.12 14.05
CA ALA A 123 -13.57 -11.29 15.01
C ALA A 123 -14.94 -11.89 15.28
N GLY A 124 -15.45 -11.71 16.48
CA GLY A 124 -16.76 -12.22 16.88
C GLY A 124 -17.29 -11.53 18.12
N PRO A 125 -18.55 -11.75 18.46
CA PRO A 125 -19.18 -11.14 19.62
C PRO A 125 -18.48 -11.54 20.93
N GLU A 126 -18.55 -10.66 21.93
CA GLU A 126 -17.88 -10.87 23.21
C GLU A 126 -18.39 -12.13 23.93
N GLU A 127 -19.65 -12.50 23.73
CA GLU A 127 -20.27 -13.69 24.33
C GLU A 127 -19.80 -15.01 23.73
N ASP A 128 -19.19 -14.96 22.55
CA ASP A 128 -18.62 -16.10 21.84
C ASP A 128 -19.51 -17.37 21.82
N PRO A 129 -20.73 -17.31 21.25
CA PRO A 129 -21.69 -18.43 21.31
C PRO A 129 -21.17 -19.70 20.63
N ALA A 130 -20.18 -19.62 19.75
CA ALA A 130 -19.53 -20.78 19.11
C ALA A 130 -18.37 -21.34 19.93
N ASN A 131 -17.96 -20.68 21.04
CA ASN A 131 -16.85 -21.07 21.91
C ASN A 131 -15.52 -21.27 21.14
N VAL A 132 -15.17 -20.27 20.33
CA VAL A 132 -13.95 -20.29 19.49
C VAL A 132 -12.83 -19.41 20.03
N ARG A 133 -13.06 -18.66 21.10
CA ARG A 133 -12.09 -17.75 21.71
C ARG A 133 -10.84 -18.51 22.15
N GLY A 134 -9.69 -17.96 21.72
CA GLY A 134 -8.38 -18.52 22.06
C GLY A 134 -7.92 -19.66 21.17
N LEU A 135 -8.74 -20.09 20.19
CA LEU A 135 -8.29 -21.07 19.20
C LEU A 135 -7.16 -20.50 18.33
N LYS A 136 -6.20 -21.37 18.01
CA LYS A 136 -5.11 -21.13 17.07
C LYS A 136 -5.25 -21.95 15.79
N ASP A 137 -6.46 -22.40 15.50
CA ASP A 137 -6.83 -23.19 14.32
C ASP A 137 -8.09 -22.56 13.71
N ALA A 138 -7.90 -21.82 12.62
CA ALA A 138 -8.97 -21.09 11.95
C ALA A 138 -10.01 -22.01 11.31
N ALA A 139 -9.59 -23.16 10.74
CA ALA A 139 -10.52 -24.12 10.15
C ALA A 139 -11.41 -24.76 11.25
N ARG A 140 -10.82 -25.10 12.41
CA ARG A 140 -11.58 -25.57 13.56
C ARG A 140 -12.55 -24.51 14.08
N ALA A 141 -12.15 -23.25 14.14
CA ALA A 141 -13.04 -22.15 14.53
C ALA A 141 -14.24 -22.06 13.57
N PHE A 142 -14.01 -22.15 12.26
CA PHE A 142 -15.08 -22.16 11.26
C PHE A 142 -16.02 -23.37 11.42
N VAL A 143 -15.47 -24.56 11.68
CA VAL A 143 -16.27 -25.75 12.00
C VAL A 143 -17.19 -25.52 13.22
N MET A 144 -16.66 -24.91 14.27
CA MET A 144 -17.45 -24.66 15.49
C MET A 144 -18.53 -23.61 15.26
N ILE A 145 -18.23 -22.53 14.53
CA ILE A 145 -19.22 -21.52 14.15
C ILE A 145 -20.36 -22.17 13.35
N ALA A 146 -20.04 -22.98 12.35
CA ALA A 146 -21.04 -23.68 11.54
C ALA A 146 -21.89 -24.69 12.35
N LYS A 147 -21.24 -25.50 13.21
CA LYS A 147 -21.93 -26.49 14.06
C LYS A 147 -22.92 -25.83 15.03
N ASN A 148 -22.55 -24.69 15.58
CA ASN A 148 -23.42 -23.91 16.46
C ASN A 148 -24.44 -23.05 15.71
N ARG A 149 -24.40 -23.04 14.35
CA ARG A 149 -25.21 -22.15 13.51
C ARG A 149 -25.11 -20.68 13.94
N ALA A 150 -23.96 -20.31 14.46
CA ALA A 150 -23.68 -18.93 14.85
C ALA A 150 -23.55 -18.04 13.62
N SER A 151 -24.11 -16.84 13.67
CA SER A 151 -24.07 -15.92 12.54
C SER A 151 -22.66 -15.61 12.10
N PHE A 152 -22.41 -15.64 10.80
CA PHE A 152 -21.15 -15.29 10.17
C PHE A 152 -21.40 -14.30 9.03
N VAL A 153 -20.67 -13.18 9.02
CA VAL A 153 -20.75 -12.18 7.96
C VAL A 153 -19.50 -12.25 7.10
N SER A 154 -19.72 -12.60 5.85
CA SER A 154 -18.71 -12.59 4.79
C SER A 154 -18.70 -11.28 4.04
N ARG A 155 -17.56 -10.93 3.45
CA ARG A 155 -17.51 -9.84 2.47
C ARG A 155 -18.33 -10.14 1.21
N GLY A 156 -18.30 -11.36 0.69
CA GLY A 156 -19.08 -11.77 -0.48
C GLY A 156 -18.76 -10.99 -1.78
N ASP A 157 -17.56 -10.36 -1.90
CA ASP A 157 -17.22 -9.36 -2.93
C ASP A 157 -16.02 -9.75 -3.81
N ASP A 158 -15.62 -11.02 -3.78
CA ASP A 158 -14.46 -11.58 -4.50
C ASP A 158 -13.10 -10.90 -4.15
N SER A 159 -13.02 -10.18 -3.03
CA SER A 159 -11.79 -9.59 -2.51
C SER A 159 -10.80 -10.64 -2.00
N GLY A 160 -9.56 -10.21 -1.71
CA GLY A 160 -8.56 -11.06 -1.08
C GLY A 160 -9.02 -11.67 0.25
N THR A 161 -9.75 -10.90 1.08
CA THR A 161 -10.34 -11.38 2.34
C THR A 161 -11.41 -12.45 2.07
N HIS A 162 -12.29 -12.23 1.09
CA HIS A 162 -13.33 -13.21 0.72
C HIS A 162 -12.68 -14.49 0.18
N LYS A 163 -11.68 -14.39 -0.70
CA LYS A 163 -10.94 -15.56 -1.20
C LYS A 163 -10.25 -16.34 -0.08
N LYS A 164 -9.64 -15.65 0.87
CA LYS A 164 -9.03 -16.25 2.06
C LYS A 164 -10.07 -16.99 2.91
N GLU A 165 -11.20 -16.37 3.14
CA GLU A 165 -12.33 -16.94 3.88
C GLU A 165 -12.82 -18.25 3.21
N LEU A 166 -13.12 -18.19 1.90
CA LEU A 166 -13.55 -19.37 1.13
C LEU A 166 -12.52 -20.50 1.14
N ALA A 167 -11.22 -20.18 1.13
CA ALA A 167 -10.15 -21.18 1.26
C ALA A 167 -10.22 -21.88 2.63
N ILE A 168 -10.46 -21.15 3.72
CA ILE A 168 -10.58 -21.74 5.06
C ILE A 168 -11.87 -22.57 5.18
N TRP A 169 -13.01 -22.14 4.62
CA TRP A 169 -14.24 -22.96 4.54
C TRP A 169 -13.99 -24.26 3.81
N ARG A 170 -13.36 -24.22 2.65
CA ARG A 170 -13.01 -25.41 1.87
C ARG A 170 -12.12 -26.37 2.65
N GLU A 171 -11.09 -25.85 3.31
CA GLU A 171 -10.18 -26.64 4.14
C GLU A 171 -10.87 -27.25 5.37
N SER A 172 -11.86 -26.57 5.91
CA SER A 172 -12.70 -27.08 6.98
C SER A 172 -13.66 -28.23 6.55
N GLY A 173 -13.74 -28.50 5.24
CA GLY A 173 -14.67 -29.49 4.68
C GLY A 173 -16.14 -29.06 4.70
N LEU A 174 -16.41 -27.77 4.88
CA LEU A 174 -17.77 -27.25 5.01
C LEU A 174 -18.09 -26.25 3.90
N THR A 175 -19.38 -26.24 3.51
CA THR A 175 -19.96 -25.18 2.70
C THR A 175 -20.91 -24.36 3.57
N PRO A 176 -20.73 -23.03 3.67
CA PRO A 176 -21.61 -22.20 4.48
C PRO A 176 -23.07 -22.27 4.04
N SER A 177 -23.99 -22.25 5.00
CA SER A 177 -25.43 -22.25 4.75
C SER A 177 -26.01 -20.84 4.91
N ARG A 178 -26.85 -20.42 3.99
CA ARG A 178 -27.58 -19.14 4.04
C ARG A 178 -28.40 -18.90 5.31
N ALA A 179 -28.63 -19.92 6.11
CA ALA A 179 -29.37 -19.78 7.36
C ALA A 179 -28.62 -18.98 8.44
N TRP A 180 -27.26 -18.98 8.40
CA TRP A 180 -26.40 -18.31 9.36
C TRP A 180 -25.22 -17.57 8.69
N TYR A 181 -25.06 -17.70 7.39
CA TYR A 181 -24.00 -17.08 6.59
C TYR A 181 -24.57 -15.93 5.75
N ILE A 182 -24.05 -14.75 5.94
CA ILE A 182 -24.55 -13.50 5.37
C ILE A 182 -23.44 -12.88 4.52
N GLU A 183 -23.69 -12.68 3.24
CA GLU A 183 -22.79 -11.95 2.35
C GLU A 183 -23.15 -10.46 2.37
N SER A 184 -22.21 -9.62 2.79
CA SER A 184 -22.43 -8.17 2.89
C SER A 184 -22.36 -7.47 1.54
N GLY A 185 -21.56 -7.99 0.60
CA GLY A 185 -21.26 -7.34 -0.67
C GLY A 185 -20.49 -6.01 -0.52
N GLN A 186 -19.89 -5.76 0.67
CA GLN A 186 -19.31 -4.49 1.05
C GLN A 186 -17.80 -4.60 1.29
N GLY A 187 -17.11 -3.43 1.40
CA GLY A 187 -15.73 -3.36 1.88
C GLY A 187 -15.59 -3.81 3.34
N MET A 188 -14.37 -4.07 3.80
CA MET A 188 -14.13 -4.68 5.12
C MET A 188 -14.66 -3.85 6.30
N GLY A 189 -14.53 -2.53 6.26
CA GLY A 189 -15.06 -1.65 7.31
C GLY A 189 -16.55 -1.78 7.50
N PRO A 190 -17.39 -1.55 6.47
CA PRO A 190 -18.84 -1.82 6.54
C PRO A 190 -19.19 -3.27 6.91
N THR A 191 -18.41 -4.26 6.44
CA THR A 191 -18.61 -5.68 6.80
C THR A 191 -18.45 -5.90 8.31
N LEU A 192 -17.41 -5.27 8.93
CA LEU A 192 -17.22 -5.31 10.39
C LEU A 192 -18.39 -4.68 11.15
N GLN A 193 -18.91 -3.54 10.67
CA GLN A 193 -20.07 -2.89 11.30
C GLN A 193 -21.33 -3.77 11.22
N ILE A 194 -21.59 -4.41 10.07
CA ILE A 194 -22.69 -5.35 9.91
C ILE A 194 -22.51 -6.57 10.84
N ALA A 195 -21.27 -7.08 10.97
CA ALA A 195 -20.99 -8.20 11.87
C ALA A 195 -21.24 -7.81 13.33
N ASP A 196 -20.85 -6.61 13.72
CA ASP A 196 -21.08 -6.05 15.06
C ASP A 196 -22.58 -5.94 15.38
N GLU A 197 -23.33 -5.26 14.50
CA GLU A 197 -24.80 -5.10 14.64
C GLU A 197 -25.54 -6.44 14.73
N LYS A 198 -25.04 -7.47 14.02
CA LYS A 198 -25.63 -8.81 13.99
C LYS A 198 -25.08 -9.74 15.06
N ARG A 199 -24.13 -9.28 15.88
CA ARG A 199 -23.40 -10.11 16.86
C ARG A 199 -22.84 -11.37 16.19
N ALA A 200 -22.24 -11.20 15.03
CA ALA A 200 -21.78 -12.25 14.15
C ALA A 200 -20.24 -12.36 14.14
N TYR A 201 -19.76 -13.52 13.73
CA TYR A 201 -18.36 -13.71 13.41
C TYR A 201 -18.04 -13.17 12.02
N CYS A 202 -16.80 -12.75 11.79
CA CYS A 202 -16.28 -12.44 10.46
C CYS A 202 -14.76 -12.65 10.38
N LEU A 203 -14.27 -12.95 9.20
CA LEU A 203 -12.84 -12.89 8.90
C LEU A 203 -12.49 -11.46 8.48
N THR A 204 -11.44 -10.90 9.06
CA THR A 204 -10.94 -9.55 8.72
C THR A 204 -9.43 -9.49 8.80
N ASP A 205 -8.80 -8.61 8.04
CA ASP A 205 -7.41 -8.26 8.30
C ASP A 205 -7.30 -7.47 9.61
N ARG A 206 -6.22 -7.71 10.36
CA ARG A 206 -5.98 -7.06 11.65
C ARG A 206 -5.98 -5.53 11.53
N GLY A 207 -5.49 -5.01 10.41
CA GLY A 207 -5.38 -3.57 10.20
C GLY A 207 -6.74 -2.89 10.18
N THR A 208 -7.66 -3.43 9.40
CA THR A 208 -9.02 -2.90 9.35
C THR A 208 -9.71 -3.06 10.72
N TYR A 209 -9.55 -4.21 11.38
CA TYR A 209 -10.11 -4.38 12.72
C TYR A 209 -9.60 -3.32 13.70
N LEU A 210 -8.29 -3.08 13.77
CA LEU A 210 -7.71 -2.08 14.67
C LEU A 210 -8.15 -0.65 14.33
N ALA A 211 -8.34 -0.34 13.04
CA ALA A 211 -8.83 0.98 12.62
C ALA A 211 -10.30 1.25 13.06
N PHE A 212 -11.08 0.20 13.23
CA PHE A 212 -12.48 0.28 13.64
C PHE A 212 -12.72 -0.09 15.11
N LYS A 213 -11.73 -0.62 15.83
CA LYS A 213 -11.85 -1.21 17.17
C LYS A 213 -12.64 -0.37 18.18
N GLU A 214 -12.42 0.94 18.20
CA GLU A 214 -13.09 1.85 19.14
C GLU A 214 -14.60 2.02 18.86
N LYS A 215 -15.07 1.54 17.71
CA LYS A 215 -16.45 1.64 17.25
C LYS A 215 -17.16 0.29 17.20
N LEU A 216 -16.52 -0.77 17.68
CA LEU A 216 -17.00 -2.14 17.60
C LEU A 216 -16.96 -2.82 18.96
N ASP A 217 -17.99 -3.57 19.27
CA ASP A 217 -18.06 -4.48 20.42
C ASP A 217 -17.50 -5.88 20.10
N LEU A 218 -17.05 -6.09 18.86
CA LEU A 218 -16.40 -7.34 18.45
C LEU A 218 -15.03 -7.52 19.12
N ALA A 219 -14.74 -8.75 19.55
CA ALA A 219 -13.43 -9.17 20.06
C ALA A 219 -12.69 -10.05 19.05
N ILE A 220 -11.35 -10.13 19.18
CA ILE A 220 -10.56 -11.13 18.47
C ILE A 220 -10.76 -12.47 19.15
N VAL A 221 -11.38 -13.42 18.46
CA VAL A 221 -11.70 -14.75 19.00
C VAL A 221 -10.76 -15.85 18.49
N CYS A 222 -10.17 -15.71 17.28
CA CYS A 222 -9.15 -16.63 16.78
C CYS A 222 -8.06 -15.87 16.02
N GLN A 223 -6.79 -16.21 16.29
CA GLN A 223 -5.60 -15.61 15.68
C GLN A 223 -4.40 -16.55 15.76
N GLY A 224 -3.33 -16.25 15.01
CA GLY A 224 -2.05 -16.95 15.08
C GLY A 224 -2.00 -18.28 14.35
N ASP A 225 -2.98 -18.58 13.48
CA ASP A 225 -2.96 -19.69 12.55
C ASP A 225 -2.14 -19.34 11.32
N ARG A 226 -1.34 -20.29 10.80
CA ARG A 226 -0.57 -20.13 9.55
C ARG A 226 -1.45 -19.77 8.35
N ARG A 227 -2.70 -20.28 8.31
CA ARG A 227 -3.70 -19.95 7.29
C ARG A 227 -4.13 -18.49 7.28
N LEU A 228 -4.00 -17.82 8.41
CA LEU A 228 -4.33 -16.42 8.59
C LEU A 228 -3.19 -15.47 8.18
N PHE A 229 -2.04 -16.00 7.76
CA PHE A 229 -0.93 -15.21 7.26
C PHE A 229 -1.33 -14.45 5.99
N ASN A 230 -1.01 -13.16 5.96
CA ASN A 230 -1.38 -12.24 4.89
C ASN A 230 -0.15 -11.49 4.36
N PRO A 231 0.62 -12.10 3.44
CA PRO A 231 1.78 -11.47 2.84
C PRO A 231 1.38 -10.45 1.78
N TYR A 232 2.12 -9.37 1.70
CA TYR A 232 2.00 -8.30 0.71
C TYR A 232 3.14 -8.37 -0.29
N GLY A 233 2.79 -8.34 -1.58
CA GLY A 233 3.75 -8.27 -2.67
C GLY A 233 3.68 -6.94 -3.40
N ILE A 234 4.84 -6.45 -3.84
CA ILE A 234 4.99 -5.33 -4.76
C ILE A 234 5.52 -5.84 -6.10
N ILE A 235 4.92 -5.42 -7.22
CA ILE A 235 5.22 -5.92 -8.57
C ILE A 235 5.29 -4.72 -9.52
N ALA A 236 6.32 -4.65 -10.34
CA ALA A 236 6.38 -3.69 -11.45
C ALA A 236 5.58 -4.21 -12.65
N VAL A 237 4.90 -3.31 -13.35
CA VAL A 237 4.27 -3.61 -14.64
C VAL A 237 5.36 -3.93 -15.67
N SER A 238 5.12 -4.91 -16.51
CA SER A 238 6.07 -5.39 -17.51
C SER A 238 6.35 -4.34 -18.59
N PRO A 239 7.59 -3.83 -18.73
CA PRO A 239 7.93 -2.88 -19.78
C PRO A 239 7.94 -3.51 -21.18
N ALA A 240 7.99 -4.85 -21.26
CA ALA A 240 7.93 -5.56 -22.54
C ALA A 240 6.51 -5.51 -23.15
N LEU A 241 5.46 -5.52 -22.31
CA LEU A 241 4.07 -5.40 -22.75
C LEU A 241 3.60 -3.94 -22.75
N HIS A 242 4.12 -3.12 -21.84
CA HIS A 242 3.74 -1.72 -21.64
C HIS A 242 4.99 -0.83 -21.65
N PRO A 243 5.54 -0.47 -22.83
CA PRO A 243 6.74 0.35 -22.94
C PRO A 243 6.61 1.75 -22.31
N ASP A 244 5.38 2.26 -22.22
CA ASP A 244 5.06 3.56 -21.60
C ASP A 244 4.99 3.51 -20.08
N ALA A 245 4.99 2.32 -19.46
CA ALA A 245 5.06 2.18 -18.02
C ALA A 245 6.39 2.74 -17.49
N ARG A 246 6.33 3.47 -16.39
CA ARG A 246 7.50 4.09 -15.77
C ARG A 246 8.33 3.08 -14.98
N TYR A 247 8.79 2.04 -15.71
CA TYR A 247 9.45 0.88 -15.12
C TYR A 247 10.65 1.23 -14.23
N VAL A 248 11.52 2.15 -14.64
CA VAL A 248 12.70 2.54 -13.85
C VAL A 248 12.28 3.13 -12.50
N HIS A 249 11.24 3.97 -12.49
CA HIS A 249 10.72 4.57 -11.26
C HIS A 249 9.94 3.56 -10.41
N ALA A 250 9.24 2.62 -11.03
CA ALA A 250 8.61 1.50 -10.33
C ALA A 250 9.67 0.62 -9.63
N MET A 251 10.80 0.35 -10.28
CA MET A 251 11.93 -0.37 -9.68
C MET A 251 12.60 0.43 -8.56
N ALA A 252 12.71 1.77 -8.70
CA ALA A 252 13.18 2.63 -7.62
C ALA A 252 12.24 2.58 -6.41
N LEU A 253 10.91 2.59 -6.64
CA LEU A 253 9.91 2.43 -5.56
C LEU A 253 10.05 1.06 -4.89
N ILE A 254 10.18 -0.03 -5.65
CA ILE A 254 10.42 -1.37 -5.11
C ILE A 254 11.69 -1.39 -4.26
N GLY A 255 12.78 -0.82 -4.77
CA GLY A 255 14.05 -0.71 -4.04
C GLY A 255 13.92 0.10 -2.73
N TRP A 256 13.17 1.20 -2.76
CA TRP A 256 12.87 1.97 -1.55
C TRP A 256 12.05 1.16 -0.55
N LEU A 257 10.93 0.58 -0.96
CA LEU A 257 10.03 -0.16 -0.09
C LEU A 257 10.70 -1.37 0.56
N THR A 258 11.62 -2.02 -0.16
CA THR A 258 12.41 -3.14 0.36
C THR A 258 13.70 -2.72 1.08
N SER A 259 14.02 -1.43 1.13
CA SER A 259 15.23 -0.93 1.80
C SER A 259 15.18 -1.11 3.32
N PRO A 260 16.33 -1.26 4.01
CA PRO A 260 16.37 -1.36 5.46
C PRO A 260 15.68 -0.19 6.18
N ARG A 261 15.73 1.01 5.60
CA ARG A 261 15.07 2.19 6.17
C ARG A 261 13.55 2.07 6.11
N CYS A 262 12.99 1.77 4.95
CA CYS A 262 11.54 1.64 4.80
C CYS A 262 10.99 0.43 5.58
N GLN A 263 11.74 -0.68 5.61
CA GLN A 263 11.38 -1.86 6.39
C GLN A 263 11.32 -1.58 7.91
N ARG A 264 12.21 -0.74 8.45
CA ARG A 264 12.07 -0.25 9.83
C ARG A 264 10.82 0.59 10.02
N MET A 265 10.52 1.53 9.10
CA MET A 265 9.30 2.35 9.16
C MET A 265 8.03 1.48 9.16
N ILE A 266 8.00 0.42 8.35
CA ILE A 266 6.91 -0.56 8.33
C ILE A 266 6.76 -1.25 9.69
N GLY A 267 7.85 -1.73 10.28
CA GLY A 267 7.83 -2.43 11.57
C GLY A 267 7.49 -1.54 12.77
N GLU A 268 7.79 -0.24 12.68
CA GLU A 268 7.48 0.77 13.70
C GLU A 268 6.08 1.36 13.55
N PHE A 269 5.41 1.13 12.41
CA PHE A 269 4.07 1.64 12.14
C PHE A 269 3.04 1.00 13.08
N LYS A 270 2.33 1.84 13.85
CA LYS A 270 1.36 1.39 14.86
C LYS A 270 -0.03 1.97 14.59
N ARG A 271 -1.05 1.18 14.90
CA ARG A 271 -2.43 1.64 15.04
C ARG A 271 -2.95 1.24 16.40
N SER A 272 -3.62 2.14 17.09
CA SER A 272 -4.11 1.93 18.47
C SER A 272 -3.01 1.35 19.38
N GLY A 273 -1.77 1.87 19.24
CA GLY A 273 -0.61 1.45 20.02
C GLY A 273 0.02 0.09 19.66
N GLN A 274 -0.55 -0.66 18.70
CA GLN A 274 -0.06 -1.98 18.28
C GLN A 274 0.61 -1.93 16.90
N PRO A 275 1.72 -2.69 16.70
CA PRO A 275 2.29 -2.87 15.37
C PRO A 275 1.26 -3.48 14.42
N LEU A 276 1.13 -2.89 13.22
CA LEU A 276 0.15 -3.32 12.25
C LEU A 276 0.74 -4.23 11.18
N PHE A 277 2.00 -3.99 10.83
CA PHE A 277 2.72 -4.75 9.83
C PHE A 277 4.06 -5.23 10.39
N HIS A 278 4.52 -6.33 9.81
CA HIS A 278 5.84 -6.87 10.04
C HIS A 278 6.67 -6.77 8.75
N PRO A 279 7.94 -6.35 8.83
CA PRO A 279 8.84 -6.36 7.69
C PRO A 279 8.93 -7.75 7.04
N GLY A 280 8.86 -7.83 5.72
CA GLY A 280 8.85 -9.10 4.99
C GLY A 280 9.88 -9.21 3.86
N ALA A 281 10.55 -8.10 3.50
CA ALA A 281 11.45 -8.06 2.35
C ALA A 281 12.71 -8.95 2.49
N TRP A 282 13.07 -9.34 3.71
CA TRP A 282 14.30 -10.09 4.02
C TRP A 282 14.05 -11.47 4.62
N GLN A 283 12.79 -11.89 4.72
CA GLN A 283 12.49 -13.26 5.12
C GLN A 283 12.76 -14.17 3.92
N THR A 284 14.00 -14.61 3.79
CA THR A 284 14.33 -15.78 2.94
C THR A 284 13.48 -16.92 3.44
N GLY A 285 12.69 -17.51 2.53
CA GLY A 285 11.71 -18.52 2.82
C GLY A 285 12.20 -19.57 3.81
N GLY A 286 11.58 -19.58 4.96
CA GLY A 286 11.59 -20.73 5.84
C GLY A 286 10.72 -21.78 5.18
N SER A 287 11.37 -22.80 4.70
CA SER A 287 10.83 -24.07 4.20
C SER A 287 9.85 -24.72 5.17
#